data_e70990b66ed1b7146cbd07c0343d810d
#
_entry.id   e70990b66ed1b7146cbd07c0343d810d
#
_cell.length_a   1.000
_cell.length_b   1.000
_cell.length_c   1.000
_cell.angle_alpha   90.00
_cell.angle_beta   90.00
_cell.angle_gamma   90.00
#
_symmetry.space_group_name_H-M   'P 1'
#
loop_
_entity.id
_entity.type
_entity.pdbx_description
1 polymer ?
#
loop_
_entity_poly.entity_id
_entity_poly.type
_entity_poly.pdbx_seq_one_letter_code
_entity_poly.pdbx_strand_id
1 'polypeptide(L)'
;MRLHLGRRLRVLPALADHVLPSTRSIDVIAFLPDRLLQTLRVVAAGRHELTTVATMSELDAALRQGRADCAVVDPQGPGRPGAERLGPLLARYPGVHVVVYTTLTADSMHDVAALGVRDVVLFNCDDRPTYFRDLLETAPAASLTDEVLARVEGALTTVRPELRRALAELFRAPETIRSVDAFRRVAGMSRMTLGRALTKAGLTSPSGLLRSARVVRVYFLVRRGGLRLKIIAPRLGYSSPRKLADECKALTGLTPMLLSRTVDPDEFSALIARKLLRHPL
;
A
#
# COMPACT_ATOMS: atom_id res chain seq x y z
N MET A 1 -23.13 29.79 10.74
CA MET A 1 -21.98 28.90 11.01
C MET A 1 -22.01 27.78 9.96
N ARG A 2 -21.30 27.96 8.84
CA ARG A 2 -21.30 27.01 7.71
C ARG A 2 -20.12 26.06 7.87
N LEU A 3 -20.40 24.79 8.18
CA LEU A 3 -19.41 23.72 8.20
C LEU A 3 -19.00 23.41 6.75
N HIS A 4 -17.76 23.72 6.42
CA HIS A 4 -17.11 23.28 5.20
C HIS A 4 -16.74 21.79 5.32
N LEU A 5 -17.69 20.91 5.05
CA LEU A 5 -17.45 19.49 4.76
C LEU A 5 -17.02 19.36 3.28
N GLY A 6 -15.78 19.72 2.99
CA GLY A 6 -15.19 19.69 1.65
C GLY A 6 -14.05 18.68 1.52
N ARG A 7 -14.18 17.46 2.03
CA ARG A 7 -13.34 16.34 1.57
C ARG A 7 -14.21 15.41 0.75
N ARG A 8 -14.18 15.60 -0.56
CA ARG A 8 -14.68 14.61 -1.51
C ARG A 8 -13.94 13.30 -1.24
N LEU A 9 -14.66 12.30 -0.71
CA LEU A 9 -14.31 10.90 -0.91
C LEU A 9 -14.11 10.76 -2.42
N ARG A 10 -12.87 10.63 -2.87
CA ARG A 10 -12.60 10.24 -4.24
C ARG A 10 -13.12 8.80 -4.36
N VAL A 11 -14.29 8.65 -4.94
CA VAL A 11 -14.63 7.43 -5.66
C VAL A 11 -13.53 7.34 -6.72
N LEU A 12 -12.57 6.45 -6.50
CA LEU A 12 -11.57 6.11 -7.52
C LEU A 12 -12.35 5.69 -8.76
N PRO A 13 -12.08 6.28 -9.95
CA PRO A 13 -12.65 5.78 -11.18
C PRO A 13 -12.29 4.31 -11.26
N ALA A 14 -13.24 3.49 -11.65
CA ALA A 14 -13.12 2.06 -11.80
C ALA A 14 -11.77 1.71 -12.45
N LEU A 15 -10.83 1.18 -11.68
CA LEU A 15 -9.60 0.54 -12.14
C LEU A 15 -9.93 -0.84 -12.75
N ALA A 16 -11.06 -0.92 -13.48
CA ALA A 16 -11.72 -2.16 -13.85
C ALA A 16 -10.96 -3.01 -14.86
N ASP A 17 -9.87 -2.52 -15.49
CA ASP A 17 -9.30 -3.28 -16.62
C ASP A 17 -7.82 -3.68 -16.54
N HIS A 18 -7.12 -3.51 -15.40
CA HIS A 18 -5.68 -3.76 -15.38
C HIS A 18 -5.10 -4.41 -14.12
N VAL A 19 -5.92 -4.96 -13.23
CA VAL A 19 -5.39 -5.77 -12.13
C VAL A 19 -5.07 -7.16 -12.65
N LEU A 20 -3.78 -7.47 -12.69
CA LEU A 20 -3.36 -8.85 -12.94
C LEU A 20 -3.81 -9.70 -11.77
N PRO A 21 -4.53 -10.81 -12.00
CA PRO A 21 -4.84 -11.73 -10.94
C PRO A 21 -3.53 -12.18 -10.28
N SER A 22 -3.40 -11.93 -9.00
CA SER A 22 -2.32 -12.50 -8.21
C SER A 22 -2.53 -14.02 -8.20
N THR A 23 -1.55 -14.77 -8.65
CA THR A 23 -1.61 -16.25 -8.67
C THR A 23 -1.26 -16.84 -7.31
N ARG A 24 -0.86 -16.01 -6.36
CA ARG A 24 -0.49 -16.47 -5.01
C ARG A 24 -1.58 -16.13 -4.01
N SER A 25 -1.92 -17.13 -3.18
CA SER A 25 -2.73 -16.93 -1.98
C SER A 25 -2.11 -15.86 -1.09
N ILE A 26 -2.94 -15.00 -0.50
CA ILE A 26 -2.56 -14.09 0.56
C ILE A 26 -3.14 -14.59 1.89
N ASP A 27 -2.42 -14.31 2.97
CA ASP A 27 -2.84 -14.64 4.32
C ASP A 27 -3.65 -13.47 4.90
N VAL A 28 -4.95 -13.65 5.03
CA VAL A 28 -5.89 -12.65 5.53
C VAL A 28 -6.31 -13.01 6.96
N ILE A 29 -6.11 -12.11 7.91
CA ILE A 29 -6.69 -12.20 9.24
C ILE A 29 -8.01 -11.41 9.25
N ALA A 30 -9.09 -12.03 9.71
CA ALA A 30 -10.41 -11.40 9.84
C ALA A 30 -10.83 -11.28 11.31
N PHE A 31 -11.01 -10.04 11.74
CA PHE A 31 -11.62 -9.68 13.01
C PHE A 31 -12.94 -8.96 12.75
N LEU A 32 -13.98 -9.74 12.50
CA LEU A 32 -15.27 -9.29 11.99
C LEU A 32 -16.43 -9.99 12.72
N PRO A 33 -17.60 -9.34 12.83
CA PRO A 33 -18.81 -10.04 13.21
C PRO A 33 -19.24 -11.04 12.11
N ASP A 34 -19.94 -12.10 12.50
CA ASP A 34 -20.31 -13.22 11.63
C ASP A 34 -20.94 -12.78 10.29
N ARG A 35 -21.80 -11.77 10.35
CA ARG A 35 -22.48 -11.23 9.17
C ARG A 35 -21.51 -10.73 8.10
N LEU A 36 -20.47 -9.99 8.48
CA LEU A 36 -19.45 -9.47 7.57
C LEU A 36 -18.47 -10.57 7.16
N LEU A 37 -18.20 -11.48 8.07
CA LEU A 37 -17.32 -12.62 7.83
C LEU A 37 -17.83 -13.54 6.72
N GLN A 38 -19.13 -13.74 6.59
CA GLN A 38 -19.72 -14.53 5.52
C GLN A 38 -19.38 -13.97 4.14
N THR A 39 -19.54 -12.66 3.95
CA THR A 39 -19.17 -11.99 2.68
C THR A 39 -17.69 -12.13 2.41
N LEU A 40 -16.84 -11.89 3.41
CA LEU A 40 -15.38 -12.03 3.24
C LEU A 40 -14.98 -13.46 2.88
N ARG A 41 -15.62 -14.49 3.45
CA ARG A 41 -15.39 -15.90 3.09
C ARG A 41 -15.66 -16.16 1.61
N VAL A 42 -16.75 -15.60 1.06
CA VAL A 42 -17.06 -15.72 -0.37
C VAL A 42 -16.00 -15.05 -1.23
N VAL A 43 -15.52 -13.87 -0.82
CA VAL A 43 -14.48 -13.11 -1.53
C VAL A 43 -13.16 -13.85 -1.52
N ALA A 44 -12.77 -14.43 -0.38
CA ALA A 44 -11.50 -15.13 -0.19
C ALA A 44 -11.49 -16.55 -0.76
N ALA A 45 -12.67 -17.17 -0.94
CA ALA A 45 -12.80 -18.58 -1.29
C ALA A 45 -11.98 -19.00 -2.51
N GLY A 46 -11.18 -20.07 -2.36
CA GLY A 46 -10.36 -20.66 -3.41
C GLY A 46 -9.15 -19.83 -3.87
N ARG A 47 -8.90 -18.69 -3.23
CA ARG A 47 -7.79 -17.78 -3.61
C ARG A 47 -6.90 -17.36 -2.45
N HIS A 48 -7.46 -17.16 -1.26
CA HIS A 48 -6.77 -16.59 -0.11
C HIS A 48 -6.95 -17.49 1.11
N GLU A 49 -5.95 -17.53 1.98
CA GLU A 49 -6.05 -18.17 3.27
C GLU A 49 -6.67 -17.20 4.27
N LEU A 50 -7.77 -17.62 4.90
CA LEU A 50 -8.53 -16.80 5.83
C LEU A 50 -8.44 -17.35 7.25
N THR A 51 -7.76 -16.62 8.12
CA THR A 51 -7.74 -16.88 9.55
C THR A 51 -8.74 -15.99 10.26
N THR A 52 -9.74 -16.56 10.91
CA THR A 52 -10.75 -15.81 11.66
C THR A 52 -10.40 -15.76 13.13
N VAL A 53 -10.54 -14.60 13.74
CA VAL A 53 -10.28 -14.35 15.16
C VAL A 53 -11.47 -13.66 15.82
N ALA A 54 -11.80 -14.03 17.04
CA ALA A 54 -12.99 -13.55 17.76
C ALA A 54 -12.67 -12.56 18.87
N THR A 55 -11.40 -12.45 19.29
CA THR A 55 -10.98 -11.58 20.38
C THR A 55 -9.77 -10.72 19.99
N MET A 56 -9.61 -9.58 20.67
CA MET A 56 -8.44 -8.72 20.50
C MET A 56 -7.12 -9.45 20.83
N SER A 57 -7.16 -10.38 21.77
CA SER A 57 -5.98 -11.20 22.15
C SER A 57 -5.59 -12.17 21.03
N GLU A 58 -6.58 -12.81 20.39
CA GLU A 58 -6.35 -13.66 19.23
C GLU A 58 -5.84 -12.86 18.03
N LEU A 59 -6.39 -11.65 17.81
CA LEU A 59 -5.92 -10.74 16.77
C LEU A 59 -4.43 -10.39 16.98
N ASP A 60 -4.06 -10.00 18.20
CA ASP A 60 -2.67 -9.70 18.55
C ASP A 60 -1.76 -10.91 18.34
N ALA A 61 -2.19 -12.09 18.79
CA ALA A 61 -1.43 -13.32 18.62
C ALA A 61 -1.23 -13.70 17.16
N ALA A 62 -2.27 -13.58 16.33
CA ALA A 62 -2.21 -13.87 14.90
C ALA A 62 -1.30 -12.88 14.15
N LEU A 63 -1.40 -11.58 14.45
CA LEU A 63 -0.54 -10.55 13.85
C LEU A 63 0.92 -10.73 14.25
N ARG A 64 1.19 -11.15 15.48
CA ARG A 64 2.56 -11.41 15.99
C ARG A 64 3.26 -12.56 15.27
N GLN A 65 2.53 -13.52 14.71
CA GLN A 65 3.12 -14.61 13.92
C GLN A 65 3.78 -14.11 12.62
N GLY A 66 3.51 -12.88 12.18
CA GLY A 66 4.17 -12.23 11.05
C GLY A 66 3.85 -12.83 9.69
N ARG A 67 2.80 -13.66 9.59
CA ARG A 67 2.38 -14.32 8.34
C ARG A 67 1.29 -13.54 7.60
N ALA A 68 0.58 -12.66 8.30
CA ALA A 68 -0.53 -11.91 7.72
C ALA A 68 -0.05 -10.90 6.68
N ASP A 69 -0.64 -10.99 5.51
CA ASP A 69 -0.47 -9.99 4.44
C ASP A 69 -1.46 -8.84 4.60
N CYS A 70 -2.66 -9.16 5.13
CA CYS A 70 -3.75 -8.22 5.30
C CYS A 70 -4.56 -8.55 6.56
N ALA A 71 -4.98 -7.52 7.29
CA ALA A 71 -5.95 -7.62 8.37
C ALA A 71 -7.24 -6.90 7.95
N VAL A 72 -8.36 -7.65 7.90
CA VAL A 72 -9.69 -7.09 7.68
C VAL A 72 -10.39 -7.00 9.02
N VAL A 73 -10.67 -5.79 9.46
CA VAL A 73 -11.17 -5.52 10.81
C VAL A 73 -12.45 -4.66 10.81
N ASP A 74 -13.30 -4.88 11.81
CA ASP A 74 -14.42 -3.99 12.09
C ASP A 74 -14.25 -3.41 13.50
N PRO A 75 -14.16 -2.07 13.66
CA PRO A 75 -14.12 -1.43 14.98
C PRO A 75 -15.36 -1.73 15.84
N GLN A 76 -16.51 -1.98 15.18
CA GLN A 76 -17.75 -2.40 15.83
C GLN A 76 -17.90 -3.92 15.90
N GLY A 77 -16.84 -4.68 15.61
CA GLY A 77 -16.79 -6.13 15.60
C GLY A 77 -16.87 -6.77 16.99
N PRO A 78 -16.34 -8.00 17.13
CA PRO A 78 -16.46 -8.75 18.39
C PRO A 78 -15.95 -7.95 19.59
N GLY A 79 -16.81 -7.79 20.63
CA GLY A 79 -16.50 -7.01 21.81
C GLY A 79 -16.45 -5.49 21.62
N ARG A 80 -16.80 -4.99 20.45
CA ARG A 80 -16.82 -3.55 20.09
C ARG A 80 -15.60 -2.79 20.59
N PRO A 81 -14.40 -3.11 20.09
CA PRO A 81 -13.16 -2.51 20.59
C PRO A 81 -13.07 -1.00 20.30
N GLY A 82 -13.76 -0.50 19.28
CA GLY A 82 -13.61 0.88 18.80
C GLY A 82 -12.23 1.18 18.27
N ALA A 83 -12.05 2.40 17.78
CA ALA A 83 -10.73 2.88 17.32
C ALA A 83 -9.71 2.97 18.47
N GLU A 84 -10.16 3.27 19.68
CA GLU A 84 -9.29 3.48 20.84
C GLU A 84 -8.47 2.22 21.20
N ARG A 85 -9.04 1.04 21.02
CA ARG A 85 -8.37 -0.25 21.33
C ARG A 85 -7.70 -0.85 20.10
N LEU A 86 -8.33 -0.76 18.92
CA LEU A 86 -7.79 -1.28 17.67
C LEU A 86 -6.58 -0.47 17.19
N GLY A 87 -6.63 0.85 17.23
CA GLY A 87 -5.57 1.72 16.74
C GLY A 87 -4.19 1.40 17.33
N PRO A 88 -4.04 1.42 18.67
CA PRO A 88 -2.77 1.08 19.31
C PRO A 88 -2.31 -0.35 19.03
N LEU A 89 -3.23 -1.30 18.85
CA LEU A 89 -2.87 -2.67 18.49
C LEU A 89 -2.31 -2.74 17.07
N LEU A 90 -3.03 -2.20 16.09
CA LEU A 90 -2.61 -2.22 14.69
C LEU A 90 -1.31 -1.44 14.45
N ALA A 91 -1.09 -0.35 15.17
CA ALA A 91 0.13 0.45 15.09
C ALA A 91 1.41 -0.33 15.47
N ARG A 92 1.29 -1.44 16.21
CA ARG A 92 2.43 -2.32 16.52
C ARG A 92 2.87 -3.18 15.32
N TYR A 93 2.01 -3.30 14.30
CA TYR A 93 2.23 -4.15 13.13
C TYR A 93 2.17 -3.35 11.82
N PRO A 94 3.06 -2.37 11.62
CA PRO A 94 3.00 -1.45 10.46
C PRO A 94 3.20 -2.16 9.10
N GLY A 95 3.77 -3.38 9.11
CA GLY A 95 3.95 -4.20 7.91
C GLY A 95 2.68 -4.91 7.43
N VAL A 96 1.60 -4.90 8.22
CA VAL A 96 0.32 -5.53 7.85
C VAL A 96 -0.61 -4.49 7.26
N HIS A 97 -1.11 -4.76 6.06
CA HIS A 97 -2.10 -3.89 5.45
C HIS A 97 -3.46 -4.03 6.17
N VAL A 98 -4.05 -2.90 6.53
CA VAL A 98 -5.33 -2.88 7.26
C VAL A 98 -6.45 -2.42 6.34
N VAL A 99 -7.48 -3.24 6.22
CA VAL A 99 -8.76 -2.90 5.58
C VAL A 99 -9.84 -2.86 6.66
N VAL A 100 -10.53 -1.75 6.78
CA VAL A 100 -11.74 -1.69 7.62
C VAL A 100 -12.93 -2.13 6.79
N TYR A 101 -13.62 -3.18 7.25
CA TYR A 101 -14.88 -3.63 6.67
C TYR A 101 -15.98 -3.50 7.72
N THR A 102 -16.88 -2.55 7.53
CA THR A 102 -17.86 -2.17 8.54
C THR A 102 -19.20 -1.75 7.93
N THR A 103 -20.20 -1.52 8.77
CA THR A 103 -21.50 -0.96 8.36
C THR A 103 -21.46 0.56 8.39
N LEU A 104 -22.25 1.19 7.52
CA LEU A 104 -22.40 2.65 7.48
C LEU A 104 -23.27 3.14 8.64
N THR A 105 -22.65 3.46 9.77
CA THR A 105 -23.28 4.08 10.95
C THR A 105 -22.45 5.28 11.42
N ALA A 106 -23.03 6.16 12.24
CA ALA A 106 -22.29 7.31 12.79
C ALA A 106 -21.08 6.86 13.61
N ASP A 107 -21.25 5.85 14.47
CA ASP A 107 -20.18 5.33 15.31
C ASP A 107 -19.06 4.69 14.50
N SER A 108 -19.41 3.84 13.51
CA SER A 108 -18.38 3.22 12.66
C SER A 108 -17.63 4.25 11.83
N MET A 109 -18.28 5.32 11.35
CA MET A 109 -17.59 6.37 10.61
C MET A 109 -16.69 7.22 11.53
N HIS A 110 -17.07 7.41 12.77
CA HIS A 110 -16.22 8.04 13.78
C HIS A 110 -14.94 7.20 14.02
N ASP A 111 -15.11 5.90 14.24
CA ASP A 111 -13.99 4.98 14.44
C ASP A 111 -13.06 4.89 13.21
N VAL A 112 -13.63 4.80 12.00
CA VAL A 112 -12.86 4.82 10.75
C VAL A 112 -12.01 6.08 10.64
N ALA A 113 -12.60 7.24 10.96
CA ALA A 113 -11.88 8.51 10.93
C ALA A 113 -10.75 8.56 11.97
N ALA A 114 -10.99 8.02 13.18
CA ALA A 114 -10.02 7.96 14.26
C ALA A 114 -8.86 6.98 13.98
N LEU A 115 -9.14 5.84 13.35
CA LEU A 115 -8.13 4.88 12.93
C LEU A 115 -7.22 5.41 11.82
N GLY A 116 -7.68 6.37 11.02
CA GLY A 116 -6.92 6.92 9.91
C GLY A 116 -6.62 5.91 8.78
N VAL A 117 -7.31 4.77 8.76
CA VAL A 117 -7.17 3.74 7.73
C VAL A 117 -7.71 4.25 6.40
N ARG A 118 -7.06 3.88 5.29
CA ARG A 118 -7.43 4.36 3.94
C ARG A 118 -8.43 3.46 3.26
N ASP A 119 -8.23 2.16 3.42
CA ASP A 119 -8.98 1.16 2.70
C ASP A 119 -10.16 0.74 3.57
N VAL A 120 -11.32 1.27 3.20
CA VAL A 120 -12.58 1.06 3.89
C VAL A 120 -13.56 0.46 2.91
N VAL A 121 -14.19 -0.63 3.30
CA VAL A 121 -15.28 -1.29 2.59
C VAL A 121 -16.55 -1.17 3.44
N LEU A 122 -17.62 -0.68 2.83
CA LEU A 122 -18.90 -0.52 3.51
C LEU A 122 -19.85 -1.66 3.12
N PHE A 123 -20.34 -2.37 4.13
CA PHE A 123 -21.28 -3.47 3.95
C PHE A 123 -22.55 -3.01 3.22
N ASN A 124 -22.98 -3.78 2.22
CA ASN A 124 -24.11 -3.49 1.31
C ASN A 124 -23.98 -2.19 0.50
N CYS A 125 -22.79 -1.56 0.45
CA CYS A 125 -22.56 -0.36 -0.35
C CYS A 125 -21.52 -0.61 -1.44
N ASP A 126 -20.33 -0.99 -1.05
CA ASP A 126 -19.16 -1.16 -1.93
C ASP A 126 -18.43 -2.52 -1.73
N ASP A 127 -19.04 -3.45 -1.00
CA ASP A 127 -18.55 -4.79 -0.73
C ASP A 127 -18.75 -5.80 -1.88
N ARG A 128 -18.82 -5.30 -3.12
CA ARG A 128 -18.90 -6.16 -4.31
C ARG A 128 -17.71 -7.11 -4.36
N PRO A 129 -17.94 -8.42 -4.59
CA PRO A 129 -16.87 -9.42 -4.51
C PRO A 129 -15.66 -9.13 -5.37
N THR A 130 -15.82 -8.55 -6.56
CA THR A 130 -14.73 -8.16 -7.45
C THR A 130 -13.88 -7.02 -6.86
N TYR A 131 -14.53 -5.95 -6.41
CA TYR A 131 -13.85 -4.80 -5.81
C TYR A 131 -13.11 -5.20 -4.53
N PHE A 132 -13.78 -5.93 -3.63
CA PHE A 132 -13.19 -6.35 -2.37
C PHE A 132 -12.00 -7.30 -2.59
N ARG A 133 -12.11 -8.20 -3.58
CA ARG A 133 -11.00 -9.07 -3.98
C ARG A 133 -9.81 -8.27 -4.51
N ASP A 134 -10.04 -7.34 -5.43
CA ASP A 134 -8.99 -6.48 -5.97
C ASP A 134 -8.28 -5.69 -4.85
N LEU A 135 -9.04 -5.22 -3.86
CA LEU A 135 -8.50 -4.55 -2.69
C LEU A 135 -7.58 -5.48 -1.88
N LEU A 136 -8.02 -6.69 -1.57
CA LEU A 136 -7.19 -7.68 -0.87
C LEU A 136 -5.93 -8.02 -1.67
N GLU A 137 -6.04 -8.21 -2.98
CA GLU A 137 -4.90 -8.54 -3.85
C GLU A 137 -3.87 -7.41 -3.96
N THR A 138 -4.28 -6.16 -3.77
CA THR A 138 -3.38 -4.99 -3.78
C THR A 138 -2.81 -4.64 -2.41
N ALA A 139 -3.42 -5.12 -1.34
CA ALA A 139 -3.08 -4.85 0.04
C ALA A 139 -1.58 -4.96 0.37
N PRO A 140 -0.89 -6.04 0.01
CA PRO A 140 0.52 -6.19 0.36
C PRO A 140 1.49 -5.29 -0.42
N ALA A 141 1.08 -4.80 -1.61
CA ALA A 141 1.86 -3.79 -2.31
C ALA A 141 1.78 -2.44 -1.60
N ALA A 142 0.61 -2.14 -1.03
CA ALA A 142 0.40 -0.95 -0.23
C ALA A 142 1.24 -1.00 1.05
N SER A 143 1.26 -2.15 1.75
CA SER A 143 2.06 -2.37 2.95
C SER A 143 3.56 -2.12 2.71
N LEU A 144 4.14 -2.75 1.69
CA LEU A 144 5.55 -2.53 1.33
C LEU A 144 5.86 -1.06 1.00
N THR A 145 4.94 -0.41 0.29
CA THR A 145 5.07 1.01 -0.06
C THR A 145 5.03 1.90 1.18
N ASP A 146 4.09 1.65 2.08
CA ASP A 146 3.94 2.42 3.32
C ASP A 146 5.14 2.20 4.25
N GLU A 147 5.70 1.01 4.28
CA GLU A 147 6.93 0.72 5.01
C GLU A 147 8.15 1.49 4.47
N VAL A 148 8.34 1.51 3.14
CA VAL A 148 9.39 2.32 2.51
C VAL A 148 9.23 3.80 2.84
N LEU A 149 8.00 4.33 2.79
CA LEU A 149 7.71 5.74 3.09
C LEU A 149 7.90 6.07 4.57
N ALA A 150 7.52 5.16 5.47
CA ALA A 150 7.73 5.31 6.92
C ALA A 150 9.23 5.42 7.27
N ARG A 151 10.09 4.65 6.62
CA ARG A 151 11.55 4.70 6.83
C ARG A 151 12.20 6.02 6.39
N VAL A 152 11.54 6.81 5.56
CA VAL A 152 12.00 8.14 5.13
C VAL A 152 11.12 9.27 5.69
N GLU A 153 10.24 9.00 6.65
CA GLU A 153 9.27 9.95 7.19
C GLU A 153 9.95 11.23 7.70
N GLY A 154 11.11 11.12 8.35
CA GLY A 154 11.88 12.29 8.80
C GLY A 154 12.20 13.28 7.67
N ALA A 155 12.55 12.78 6.48
CA ALA A 155 12.73 13.61 5.30
C ALA A 155 11.40 14.13 4.74
N LEU A 156 10.34 13.32 4.81
CA LEU A 156 9.01 13.67 4.30
C LEU A 156 8.31 14.75 5.14
N THR A 157 8.60 14.86 6.44
CA THR A 157 8.04 15.91 7.30
C THR A 157 8.52 17.30 6.90
N THR A 158 9.68 17.40 6.26
CA THR A 158 10.28 18.67 5.83
C THR A 158 9.74 19.21 4.50
N VAL A 159 9.00 18.38 3.74
CA VAL A 159 8.43 18.78 2.45
C VAL A 159 7.00 19.28 2.61
N ARG A 160 6.55 20.09 1.62
CA ARG A 160 5.17 20.58 1.57
C ARG A 160 4.17 19.43 1.48
N PRO A 161 2.96 19.58 2.04
CA PRO A 161 1.93 18.52 2.01
C PRO A 161 1.59 18.02 0.60
N GLU A 162 1.60 18.92 -0.41
CA GLU A 162 1.33 18.57 -1.80
C GLU A 162 2.40 17.60 -2.36
N LEU A 163 3.67 17.89 -2.07
CA LEU A 163 4.78 17.04 -2.49
C LEU A 163 4.77 15.71 -1.76
N ARG A 164 4.47 15.70 -0.45
CA ARG A 164 4.31 14.46 0.33
C ARG A 164 3.21 13.59 -0.27
N ARG A 165 2.06 14.17 -0.61
CA ARG A 165 0.96 13.47 -1.27
C ARG A 165 1.36 12.90 -2.62
N ALA A 166 2.05 13.70 -3.45
CA ALA A 166 2.53 13.27 -4.76
C ALA A 166 3.56 12.13 -4.66
N LEU A 167 4.44 12.15 -3.65
CA LEU A 167 5.37 11.06 -3.37
C LEU A 167 4.63 9.78 -2.98
N ALA A 168 3.67 9.88 -2.09
CA ALA A 168 2.85 8.73 -1.71
C ALA A 168 2.08 8.14 -2.91
N GLU A 169 1.52 8.99 -3.79
CA GLU A 169 0.85 8.55 -5.02
C GLU A 169 1.83 7.88 -6.00
N LEU A 170 3.03 8.45 -6.18
CA LEU A 170 4.08 7.87 -7.01
C LEU A 170 4.46 6.44 -6.60
N PHE A 171 4.64 6.21 -5.30
CA PHE A 171 5.05 4.90 -4.79
C PHE A 171 3.90 3.88 -4.79
N ARG A 172 2.65 4.32 -4.65
CA ARG A 172 1.47 3.44 -4.70
C ARG A 172 1.05 3.04 -6.10
N ALA A 173 1.18 3.96 -7.06
CA ALA A 173 0.73 3.75 -8.44
C ALA A 173 1.78 4.26 -9.45
N PRO A 174 3.00 3.68 -9.48
CA PRO A 174 4.07 4.13 -10.38
C PRO A 174 3.72 3.95 -11.87
N GLU A 175 2.75 3.11 -12.18
CA GLU A 175 2.18 2.92 -13.51
C GLU A 175 1.42 4.14 -14.02
N THR A 176 0.90 4.99 -13.16
CA THR A 176 0.17 6.23 -13.52
C THR A 176 1.11 7.42 -13.66
N ILE A 177 2.22 7.43 -12.90
CA ILE A 177 3.21 8.51 -12.90
C ILE A 177 4.50 8.02 -13.58
N ARG A 178 4.49 7.99 -14.92
CA ARG A 178 5.56 7.38 -15.72
C ARG A 178 6.74 8.30 -16.06
N SER A 179 6.68 9.57 -15.72
CA SER A 179 7.73 10.54 -16.05
C SER A 179 7.91 11.60 -14.99
N VAL A 180 9.07 12.26 -14.97
CA VAL A 180 9.31 13.41 -14.09
C VAL A 180 8.29 14.53 -14.36
N ASP A 181 7.86 14.71 -15.61
CA ASP A 181 6.85 15.70 -15.96
C ASP A 181 5.46 15.34 -15.43
N ALA A 182 5.08 14.06 -15.42
CA ALA A 182 3.86 13.61 -14.75
C ALA A 182 3.95 13.84 -13.24
N PHE A 183 5.09 13.48 -12.62
CA PHE A 183 5.31 13.66 -11.20
C PHE A 183 5.23 15.14 -10.76
N ARG A 184 5.91 16.05 -11.50
CA ARG A 184 5.83 17.48 -11.18
C ARG A 184 4.43 18.07 -11.31
N ARG A 185 3.62 17.58 -12.27
CA ARG A 185 2.20 17.99 -12.41
C ARG A 185 1.36 17.57 -11.22
N VAL A 186 1.54 16.33 -10.75
CA VAL A 186 0.85 15.82 -9.55
C VAL A 186 1.27 16.62 -8.31
N ALA A 187 2.56 16.97 -8.20
CA ALA A 187 3.08 17.79 -7.11
C ALA A 187 2.71 19.29 -7.22
N GLY A 188 2.12 19.74 -8.34
CA GLY A 188 1.81 21.15 -8.56
C GLY A 188 3.06 22.06 -8.63
N MET A 189 4.21 21.55 -9.11
CA MET A 189 5.49 22.23 -9.04
C MET A 189 6.18 22.35 -10.40
N SER A 190 7.00 23.41 -10.58
CA SER A 190 7.95 23.45 -11.69
C SER A 190 9.06 22.40 -11.48
N ARG A 191 9.76 22.02 -12.56
CA ARG A 191 10.88 21.06 -12.49
C ARG A 191 11.99 21.53 -11.54
N MET A 192 12.29 22.84 -11.57
CA MET A 192 13.31 23.44 -10.71
C MET A 192 12.88 23.45 -9.25
N THR A 193 11.62 23.84 -8.96
CA THR A 193 11.05 23.88 -7.61
C THR A 193 11.02 22.48 -7.00
N LEU A 194 10.58 21.48 -7.79
CA LEU A 194 10.58 20.07 -7.36
C LEU A 194 11.99 19.59 -7.00
N GLY A 195 12.97 19.84 -7.87
CA GLY A 195 14.37 19.46 -7.60
C GLY A 195 14.93 20.10 -6.34
N ARG A 196 14.71 21.42 -6.15
CA ARG A 196 15.15 22.14 -4.95
C ARG A 196 14.46 21.63 -3.67
N ALA A 197 13.17 21.36 -3.73
CA ALA A 197 12.42 20.85 -2.57
C ALA A 197 12.93 19.48 -2.13
N LEU A 198 13.17 18.57 -3.09
CA LEU A 198 13.74 17.25 -2.80
C LEU A 198 15.17 17.34 -2.25
N THR A 199 16.01 18.21 -2.84
CA THR A 199 17.38 18.43 -2.34
C THR A 199 17.36 18.96 -0.91
N LYS A 200 16.52 19.95 -0.61
CA LYS A 200 16.37 20.52 0.75
C LYS A 200 15.92 19.46 1.76
N ALA A 201 15.08 18.51 1.34
CA ALA A 201 14.62 17.40 2.18
C ALA A 201 15.63 16.26 2.31
N GLY A 202 16.82 16.34 1.69
CA GLY A 202 17.79 15.24 1.69
C GLY A 202 17.36 14.04 0.83
N LEU A 203 16.36 14.22 -0.02
CA LEU A 203 15.86 13.15 -0.89
C LEU A 203 16.60 13.10 -2.23
N THR A 204 16.59 11.94 -2.85
CA THR A 204 17.17 11.71 -4.18
C THR A 204 16.47 12.53 -5.27
N SER A 205 17.02 12.53 -6.49
CA SER A 205 16.46 13.28 -7.63
C SER A 205 15.05 12.77 -8.02
N PRO A 206 14.24 13.58 -8.73
CA PRO A 206 12.93 13.13 -9.23
C PRO A 206 12.99 11.84 -10.05
N SER A 207 14.04 11.67 -10.86
CA SER A 207 14.25 10.44 -11.63
C SER A 207 14.67 9.26 -10.75
N GLY A 208 15.40 9.51 -9.66
CA GLY A 208 15.75 8.51 -8.65
C GLY A 208 14.50 8.00 -7.93
N LEU A 209 13.61 8.90 -7.53
CA LEU A 209 12.31 8.55 -6.93
C LEU A 209 11.45 7.69 -7.85
N LEU A 210 11.33 8.07 -9.13
CA LEU A 210 10.61 7.28 -10.14
C LEU A 210 11.17 5.87 -10.30
N ARG A 211 12.51 5.74 -10.36
CA ARG A 211 13.18 4.44 -10.43
C ARG A 211 12.89 3.60 -9.20
N SER A 212 13.05 4.18 -8.02
CA SER A 212 12.79 3.48 -6.75
C SER A 212 11.35 2.99 -6.65
N ALA A 213 10.37 3.84 -6.96
CA ALA A 213 8.95 3.47 -6.96
C ALA A 213 8.63 2.31 -7.92
N ARG A 214 9.21 2.33 -9.12
CA ARG A 214 9.06 1.23 -10.10
C ARG A 214 9.71 -0.06 -9.60
N VAL A 215 10.91 0.02 -9.02
CA VAL A 215 11.59 -1.18 -8.49
C VAL A 215 10.84 -1.77 -7.30
N VAL A 216 10.21 -0.95 -6.44
CA VAL A 216 9.29 -1.42 -5.39
C VAL A 216 8.14 -2.22 -6.01
N ARG A 217 7.49 -1.69 -7.05
CA ARG A 217 6.41 -2.37 -7.75
C ARG A 217 6.90 -3.66 -8.44
N VAL A 218 8.08 -3.65 -9.06
CA VAL A 218 8.67 -4.84 -9.70
C VAL A 218 8.95 -5.93 -8.68
N TYR A 219 9.58 -5.58 -7.55
CA TYR A 219 9.84 -6.53 -6.47
C TYR A 219 8.57 -7.22 -6.02
N PHE A 220 7.52 -6.44 -5.77
CA PHE A 220 6.22 -6.97 -5.38
C PHE A 220 5.63 -7.92 -6.42
N LEU A 221 5.54 -7.49 -7.69
CA LEU A 221 4.91 -8.26 -8.76
C LEU A 221 5.67 -9.56 -9.08
N VAL A 222 6.99 -9.56 -8.98
CA VAL A 222 7.81 -10.76 -9.21
C VAL A 222 7.73 -11.71 -8.01
N ARG A 223 7.80 -11.18 -6.78
CA ARG A 223 7.77 -11.99 -5.56
C ARG A 223 6.44 -12.70 -5.37
N ARG A 224 5.32 -12.01 -5.59
CA ARG A 224 3.99 -12.54 -5.36
C ARG A 224 3.39 -13.29 -6.53
N GLY A 225 3.48 -12.74 -7.72
CA GLY A 225 2.75 -13.25 -8.87
C GLY A 225 3.57 -14.11 -9.81
N GLY A 226 4.88 -14.25 -9.61
CA GLY A 226 5.75 -14.89 -10.60
C GLY A 226 5.64 -14.26 -11.99
N LEU A 227 5.17 -13.00 -12.06
CA LEU A 227 4.89 -12.34 -13.30
C LEU A 227 6.16 -12.16 -14.13
N ARG A 228 6.08 -12.55 -15.38
CA ARG A 228 7.20 -12.40 -16.30
C ARG A 228 7.49 -10.92 -16.58
N LEU A 229 8.76 -10.54 -16.58
CA LEU A 229 9.20 -9.15 -16.83
C LEU A 229 8.66 -8.57 -18.14
N LYS A 230 8.37 -9.42 -19.15
CA LYS A 230 7.75 -9.00 -20.41
C LYS A 230 6.34 -8.40 -20.24
N ILE A 231 5.64 -8.77 -19.16
CA ILE A 231 4.32 -8.24 -18.81
C ILE A 231 4.44 -6.99 -17.96
N ILE A 232 5.40 -6.96 -17.04
CA ILE A 232 5.62 -5.85 -16.10
C ILE A 232 6.21 -4.62 -16.80
N ALA A 233 7.20 -4.82 -17.68
CA ALA A 233 7.97 -3.75 -18.29
C ALA A 233 7.11 -2.68 -18.99
N PRO A 234 6.20 -3.02 -19.93
CA PRO A 234 5.41 -2.01 -20.63
C PRO A 234 4.45 -1.27 -19.69
N ARG A 235 3.96 -1.91 -18.64
CA ARG A 235 3.06 -1.28 -17.66
C ARG A 235 3.75 -0.18 -16.87
N LEU A 236 5.01 -0.40 -16.50
CA LEU A 236 5.83 0.58 -15.81
C LEU A 236 6.54 1.57 -16.74
N GLY A 237 6.22 1.54 -18.04
CA GLY A 237 6.77 2.48 -19.03
C GLY A 237 8.18 2.14 -19.52
N TYR A 238 8.62 0.89 -19.38
CA TYR A 238 9.89 0.43 -19.97
C TYR A 238 9.68 -0.06 -21.38
N SER A 239 10.61 0.28 -22.26
CA SER A 239 10.59 -0.15 -23.68
C SER A 239 10.97 -1.63 -23.85
N SER A 240 11.58 -2.25 -22.84
CA SER A 240 11.92 -3.67 -22.86
C SER A 240 12.10 -4.25 -21.44
N PRO A 241 11.90 -5.58 -21.30
CA PRO A 241 12.20 -6.30 -20.04
C PRO A 241 13.66 -6.16 -19.60
N ARG A 242 14.60 -6.08 -20.56
CA ARG A 242 16.02 -5.91 -20.29
C ARG A 242 16.30 -4.58 -19.61
N LYS A 243 15.75 -3.46 -20.11
CA LYS A 243 15.91 -2.14 -19.48
C LYS A 243 15.38 -2.10 -18.06
N LEU A 244 14.24 -2.77 -17.79
CA LEU A 244 13.72 -2.91 -16.44
C LEU A 244 14.68 -3.70 -15.55
N ALA A 245 15.21 -4.83 -16.04
CA ALA A 245 16.15 -5.64 -15.30
C ALA A 245 17.47 -4.90 -15.01
N ASP A 246 17.99 -4.16 -15.99
CA ASP A 246 19.21 -3.35 -15.86
C ASP A 246 19.01 -2.22 -14.82
N GLU A 247 17.85 -1.55 -14.83
CA GLU A 247 17.54 -0.50 -13.85
C GLU A 247 17.40 -1.06 -12.43
N CYS A 248 16.74 -2.22 -12.28
CA CYS A 248 16.64 -2.91 -11.00
C CYS A 248 18.03 -3.27 -10.48
N LYS A 249 18.88 -3.86 -11.33
CA LYS A 249 20.26 -4.23 -10.97
C LYS A 249 21.11 -2.99 -10.64
N ALA A 250 20.96 -1.91 -11.38
CA ALA A 250 21.69 -0.66 -11.10
C ALA A 250 21.28 -0.04 -9.74
N LEU A 251 20.02 -0.18 -9.34
CA LEU A 251 19.54 0.36 -8.06
C LEU A 251 19.88 -0.53 -6.86
N THR A 252 19.72 -1.86 -7.01
CA THR A 252 19.78 -2.83 -5.90
C THR A 252 20.99 -3.75 -5.92
N GLY A 253 21.76 -3.80 -7.02
CA GLY A 253 22.83 -4.77 -7.24
C GLY A 253 22.34 -6.13 -7.75
N LEU A 254 21.03 -6.40 -7.72
CA LEU A 254 20.43 -7.70 -8.01
C LEU A 254 19.46 -7.62 -9.19
N THR A 255 19.32 -8.72 -9.93
CA THR A 255 18.25 -8.84 -10.94
C THR A 255 16.88 -8.99 -10.24
N PRO A 256 15.76 -8.64 -10.90
CA PRO A 256 14.43 -8.73 -10.29
C PRO A 256 14.12 -10.12 -9.71
N MET A 257 14.50 -11.19 -10.41
CA MET A 257 14.26 -12.55 -9.95
C MET A 257 15.10 -12.92 -8.73
N LEU A 258 16.38 -12.53 -8.72
CA LEU A 258 17.26 -12.80 -7.58
C LEU A 258 16.81 -11.98 -6.37
N LEU A 259 16.55 -10.68 -6.58
CA LEU A 259 16.05 -9.76 -5.56
C LEU A 259 14.81 -10.31 -4.85
N SER A 260 13.82 -10.79 -5.62
CA SER A 260 12.56 -11.31 -5.07
C SER A 260 12.71 -12.63 -4.31
N ARG A 261 13.78 -13.40 -4.58
CA ARG A 261 14.02 -14.69 -3.93
C ARG A 261 14.91 -14.60 -2.70
N THR A 262 15.88 -13.67 -2.70
CA THR A 262 16.95 -13.63 -1.70
C THR A 262 16.81 -12.52 -0.68
N VAL A 263 16.05 -11.47 -0.98
CA VAL A 263 15.87 -10.30 -0.10
C VAL A 263 14.46 -10.32 0.45
N ASP A 264 14.31 -10.30 1.77
CA ASP A 264 12.98 -10.23 2.39
C ASP A 264 12.38 -8.79 2.30
N PRO A 265 11.07 -8.61 2.56
CA PRO A 265 10.41 -7.31 2.42
C PRO A 265 11.00 -6.23 3.33
N ASP A 266 11.38 -6.56 4.58
CA ASP A 266 11.94 -5.60 5.52
C ASP A 266 13.34 -5.13 5.07
N GLU A 267 14.19 -6.07 4.71
CA GLU A 267 15.51 -5.78 4.16
C GLU A 267 15.42 -4.98 2.85
N PHE A 268 14.45 -5.32 1.99
CA PHE A 268 14.20 -4.61 0.74
C PHE A 268 13.73 -3.18 1.00
N SER A 269 12.79 -2.98 1.92
CA SER A 269 12.31 -1.63 2.26
C SER A 269 13.42 -0.75 2.82
N ALA A 270 14.30 -1.31 3.67
CA ALA A 270 15.49 -0.63 4.18
C ALA A 270 16.49 -0.28 3.07
N LEU A 271 16.69 -1.20 2.11
CA LEU A 271 17.56 -0.96 0.95
C LEU A 271 17.04 0.22 0.12
N ILE A 272 15.74 0.23 -0.21
CA ILE A 272 15.13 1.31 -0.99
C ILE A 272 15.16 2.63 -0.22
N ALA A 273 14.82 2.64 1.06
CA ALA A 273 14.87 3.85 1.88
C ALA A 273 16.25 4.51 1.84
N ARG A 274 17.33 3.73 1.98
CA ARG A 274 18.71 4.25 1.83
C ARG A 274 18.99 4.86 0.46
N LYS A 275 18.37 4.34 -0.62
CA LYS A 275 18.52 4.90 -1.97
C LYS A 275 17.66 6.15 -2.19
N LEU A 276 16.62 6.35 -1.39
CA LEU A 276 15.81 7.56 -1.41
C LEU A 276 16.50 8.74 -0.72
N LEU A 277 17.36 8.49 0.24
CA LEU A 277 18.12 9.51 0.95
C LEU A 277 19.44 9.81 0.20
N ARG A 278 19.81 11.09 0.12
CA ARG A 278 21.09 11.53 -0.49
C ARG A 278 22.29 11.27 0.41
N HIS A 279 22.07 11.34 1.73
CA HIS A 279 23.06 11.01 2.74
C HIS A 279 22.37 9.99 3.66
N PRO A 280 22.83 8.72 3.69
CA PRO A 280 22.34 7.78 4.68
C PRO A 280 22.73 8.32 6.07
N LEU A 281 21.72 8.33 6.96
CA LEU A 281 21.89 8.63 8.37
C LEU A 281 22.84 7.62 9.01
#